data_bd4741e9c2459c24fac4caa30a6b20db
#
_entry.id   bd4741e9c2459c24fac4caa30a6b20db
#
_cell.length_a   1.000
_cell.length_b   1.000
_cell.length_c   1.000
_cell.angle_alpha   90.00
_cell.angle_beta   90.00
_cell.angle_gamma   90.00
#
_symmetry.space_group_name_H-M   'P 1'
#
loop_
_entity.id
_entity.type
_entity.pdbx_description
1 polymer ?
#
loop_
_entity_poly.entity_id
_entity_poly.type
_entity_poly.pdbx_seq_one_letter_code
_entity_poly.pdbx_strand_id
1 'polypeptide(L)'
;QAGRIFDQVEKFAGYGFNKSHAAAYALVAYQTAYLKANYPVEFLAASMTLDLGNTDKLNIFRQELDRLDIPLLGPDMNKSGVTFTVETIKNGTTTYAVRYALAAIKNVGRQAMADVVAERDASGSFADLADFATRLGSSGANKRQFENLVRAGAFDSIDGNRKRLFEGAEGVMRLANASAQERDSGQDSLFGGAVAEDDNARLRLPDTLDWPVMDRLTHEFE
;
A
#
# COMPACT_ATOMS: atom_id res chain seq x y z
N GLN A 1 21.28 20.35 55.80
CA GLN A 1 21.53 19.30 54.82
C GLN A 1 20.48 19.33 53.69
N ALA A 2 19.18 19.50 54.02
CA ALA A 2 18.10 19.59 53.01
C ALA A 2 18.27 20.80 52.06
N GLY A 3 18.66 22.00 52.57
CA GLY A 3 18.92 23.19 51.74
C GLY A 3 20.01 22.94 50.68
N ARG A 4 21.11 22.27 51.07
CA ARG A 4 22.22 21.95 50.12
C ARG A 4 21.77 20.98 49.02
N ILE A 5 20.86 20.05 49.32
CA ILE A 5 20.28 19.15 48.36
C ILE A 5 19.35 19.93 47.41
N PHE A 6 18.56 20.84 47.96
CA PHE A 6 17.66 21.70 47.17
C PHE A 6 18.44 22.61 46.22
N ASP A 7 19.53 23.26 46.68
CA ASP A 7 20.42 24.08 45.86
C ASP A 7 21.08 23.27 44.71
N GLN A 8 21.39 21.97 44.96
CA GLN A 8 21.91 21.07 43.95
C GLN A 8 20.83 20.68 42.90
N VAL A 9 19.60 20.42 43.36
CA VAL A 9 18.47 20.11 42.49
C VAL A 9 18.10 21.32 41.65
N GLU A 10 18.11 22.54 42.23
CA GLU A 10 17.85 23.79 41.52
C GLU A 10 18.91 24.06 40.44
N LYS A 11 20.21 23.86 40.76
CA LYS A 11 21.25 23.90 39.75
C LYS A 11 21.12 22.88 38.66
N PHE A 12 20.69 21.66 38.99
CA PHE A 12 20.42 20.61 38.01
C PHE A 12 19.23 20.92 37.16
N ALA A 13 18.15 21.48 37.74
CA ALA A 13 16.94 21.89 37.01
C ALA A 13 17.22 23.00 36.00
N GLY A 14 18.13 23.95 36.33
CA GLY A 14 18.59 25.00 35.40
C GLY A 14 19.56 24.48 34.34
N TYR A 15 20.21 23.33 34.55
CA TYR A 15 21.20 22.72 33.67
C TYR A 15 20.76 21.34 33.16
N GLY A 16 19.47 21.03 33.24
CA GLY A 16 18.87 19.71 32.98
C GLY A 16 19.04 19.15 31.58
N PHE A 17 19.99 19.69 30.81
CA PHE A 17 20.31 19.17 29.50
C PHE A 17 21.44 18.14 29.58
N ASN A 18 21.08 16.88 29.46
CA ASN A 18 22.09 15.81 29.42
C ASN A 18 22.96 15.94 28.14
N LYS A 19 24.23 16.36 28.32
CA LYS A 19 25.15 16.58 27.22
C LYS A 19 25.37 15.31 26.38
N SER A 20 25.40 14.13 27.00
CA SER A 20 25.52 12.86 26.29
C SER A 20 24.30 12.55 25.44
N HIS A 21 23.10 12.85 25.95
CA HIS A 21 21.85 12.75 25.21
C HIS A 21 21.85 13.70 24.01
N ALA A 22 22.27 14.96 24.21
CA ALA A 22 22.37 15.94 23.14
C ALA A 22 23.32 15.50 22.03
N ALA A 23 24.48 14.96 22.38
CA ALA A 23 25.45 14.48 21.39
C ALA A 23 24.91 13.30 20.56
N ALA A 24 24.22 12.36 21.22
CA ALA A 24 23.57 11.24 20.52
C ALA A 24 22.48 11.71 19.57
N TYR A 25 21.59 12.63 20.02
CA TYR A 25 20.54 13.19 19.16
C TYR A 25 21.09 14.08 18.04
N ALA A 26 22.18 14.80 18.27
CA ALA A 26 22.85 15.57 17.21
C ALA A 26 23.36 14.66 16.09
N LEU A 27 23.90 13.48 16.43
CA LEU A 27 24.32 12.48 15.45
C LEU A 27 23.13 11.96 14.63
N VAL A 28 22.02 11.60 15.28
CA VAL A 28 20.78 11.15 14.59
C VAL A 28 20.24 12.26 13.70
N ALA A 29 20.18 13.50 14.19
CA ALA A 29 19.72 14.64 13.40
C ALA A 29 20.61 14.88 12.17
N TYR A 30 21.93 14.77 12.32
CA TYR A 30 22.87 14.84 11.19
C TYR A 30 22.63 13.72 10.18
N GLN A 31 22.51 12.47 10.65
CA GLN A 31 22.27 11.32 9.76
C GLN A 31 20.97 11.46 8.97
N THR A 32 19.88 11.86 9.64
CA THR A 32 18.58 12.08 8.97
C THR A 32 18.65 13.21 7.97
N ALA A 33 19.30 14.33 8.30
CA ALA A 33 19.51 15.43 7.38
C ALA A 33 20.37 15.03 6.17
N TYR A 34 21.41 14.26 6.40
CA TYR A 34 22.27 13.74 5.34
C TYR A 34 21.51 12.81 4.39
N LEU A 35 20.74 11.86 4.93
CA LEU A 35 19.93 10.94 4.13
C LEU A 35 18.87 11.70 3.31
N LYS A 36 18.18 12.66 3.93
CA LYS A 36 17.20 13.48 3.22
C LYS A 36 17.82 14.31 2.11
N ALA A 37 19.03 14.83 2.30
CA ALA A 37 19.72 15.66 1.32
C ALA A 37 20.28 14.86 0.12
N ASN A 38 20.78 13.63 0.37
CA ASN A 38 21.47 12.84 -0.64
C ASN A 38 20.59 11.71 -1.24
N TYR A 39 19.58 11.24 -0.50
CA TYR A 39 18.67 10.14 -0.87
C TYR A 39 17.22 10.50 -0.55
N PRO A 40 16.69 11.63 -1.10
CA PRO A 40 15.39 12.16 -0.69
C PRO A 40 14.22 11.21 -0.97
N VAL A 41 14.26 10.47 -2.07
CA VAL A 41 13.19 9.55 -2.46
C VAL A 41 13.08 8.38 -1.49
N GLU A 42 14.22 7.73 -1.21
CA GLU A 42 14.32 6.61 -0.27
C GLU A 42 13.98 7.05 1.16
N PHE A 43 14.49 8.23 1.55
CA PHE A 43 14.22 8.78 2.88
C PHE A 43 12.73 9.07 3.10
N LEU A 44 12.05 9.66 2.11
CA LEU A 44 10.62 9.95 2.19
C LEU A 44 9.77 8.68 2.12
N ALA A 45 10.10 7.71 1.25
CA ALA A 45 9.42 6.43 1.19
C ALA A 45 9.51 5.67 2.53
N ALA A 46 10.70 5.66 3.16
CA ALA A 46 10.91 5.06 4.47
C ALA A 46 10.13 5.80 5.58
N SER A 47 10.14 7.13 5.57
CA SER A 47 9.40 7.97 6.53
C SER A 47 7.89 7.75 6.42
N MET A 48 7.34 7.73 5.21
CA MET A 48 5.93 7.43 4.95
C MET A 48 5.55 6.01 5.42
N THR A 49 6.47 5.06 5.28
CA THR A 49 6.26 3.68 5.74
C THR A 49 6.13 3.58 7.26
N LEU A 50 6.87 4.39 8.01
CA LEU A 50 6.76 4.44 9.48
C LEU A 50 5.43 5.04 9.96
N ASP A 51 4.83 5.89 9.16
CA ASP A 51 3.59 6.60 9.47
C ASP A 51 2.38 6.14 8.61
N LEU A 52 2.39 4.88 8.12
CA LEU A 52 1.36 4.29 7.23
C LEU A 52 -0.09 4.55 7.66
N GLY A 53 -0.37 4.52 8.97
CA GLY A 53 -1.72 4.73 9.52
C GLY A 53 -2.06 6.18 9.84
N ASN A 54 -1.17 7.13 9.58
CA ASN A 54 -1.36 8.53 9.94
C ASN A 54 -1.53 9.42 8.69
N THR A 55 -2.79 9.60 8.30
CA THR A 55 -3.15 10.36 7.08
C THR A 55 -2.63 11.79 7.10
N ASP A 56 -2.65 12.46 8.27
CA ASP A 56 -2.17 13.85 8.39
C ASP A 56 -0.66 13.93 8.09
N LYS A 57 0.12 13.02 8.65
CA LYS A 57 1.56 12.95 8.37
C LYS A 57 1.83 12.55 6.92
N LEU A 58 1.09 11.60 6.35
CA LEU A 58 1.22 11.24 4.94
C LEU A 58 0.96 12.45 4.03
N ASN A 59 0.00 13.30 4.37
CA ASN A 59 -0.25 14.54 3.62
C ASN A 59 0.93 15.53 3.71
N ILE A 60 1.58 15.65 4.89
CA ILE A 60 2.80 16.46 5.03
C ILE A 60 3.93 15.92 4.15
N PHE A 61 4.13 14.59 4.13
CA PHE A 61 5.14 13.98 3.26
C PHE A 61 4.81 14.16 1.79
N ARG A 62 3.53 14.10 1.39
CA ARG A 62 3.10 14.39 0.02
C ARG A 62 3.49 15.81 -0.40
N GLN A 63 3.21 16.81 0.44
CA GLN A 63 3.62 18.19 0.18
C GLN A 63 5.14 18.35 0.07
N GLU A 64 5.90 17.59 0.85
CA GLU A 64 7.36 17.59 0.76
C GLU A 64 7.87 16.92 -0.52
N LEU A 65 7.22 15.83 -0.98
CA LEU A 65 7.49 15.21 -2.29
C LEU A 65 7.23 16.21 -3.42
N ASP A 66 6.08 16.91 -3.38
CA ASP A 66 5.73 17.94 -4.36
C ASP A 66 6.77 19.08 -4.39
N ARG A 67 7.25 19.52 -3.22
CA ARG A 67 8.29 20.56 -3.09
C ARG A 67 9.64 20.14 -3.67
N LEU A 68 9.94 18.87 -3.68
CA LEU A 68 11.19 18.29 -4.18
C LEU A 68 11.08 17.77 -5.62
N ASP A 69 9.95 18.00 -6.30
CA ASP A 69 9.64 17.49 -7.64
C ASP A 69 9.77 15.96 -7.74
N ILE A 70 9.45 15.25 -6.64
CA ILE A 70 9.45 13.79 -6.58
C ILE A 70 8.03 13.28 -6.81
N PRO A 71 7.77 12.52 -7.89
CA PRO A 71 6.44 11.99 -8.16
C PRO A 71 5.97 11.00 -7.08
N LEU A 72 4.73 11.15 -6.60
CA LEU A 72 4.02 10.14 -5.85
C LEU A 72 3.08 9.39 -6.78
N LEU A 73 3.39 8.13 -7.06
CA LEU A 73 2.58 7.26 -7.92
C LEU A 73 1.46 6.62 -7.13
N GLY A 74 0.26 6.55 -7.72
CA GLY A 74 -0.89 5.91 -7.11
C GLY A 74 -0.66 4.42 -6.80
N PRO A 75 -1.53 3.79 -5.98
CA PRO A 75 -1.45 2.36 -5.73
C PRO A 75 -1.69 1.57 -7.01
N ASP A 76 -1.02 0.43 -7.14
CA ASP A 76 -1.15 -0.48 -8.29
C ASP A 76 -0.95 -1.91 -7.80
N MET A 77 -1.91 -2.78 -8.06
CA MET A 77 -1.91 -4.16 -7.57
C MET A 77 -0.70 -4.95 -8.07
N ASN A 78 -0.24 -4.64 -9.29
CA ASN A 78 0.89 -5.30 -9.91
C ASN A 78 2.27 -4.66 -9.60
N LYS A 79 2.30 -3.48 -8.97
CA LYS A 79 3.57 -2.75 -8.73
C LYS A 79 3.79 -2.36 -7.28
N SER A 80 2.73 -2.01 -6.55
CA SER A 80 2.85 -1.54 -5.18
C SER A 80 3.35 -2.63 -4.24
N GLY A 81 4.17 -2.22 -3.29
CA GLY A 81 4.50 -3.04 -2.13
C GLY A 81 3.44 -2.93 -1.02
N VAL A 82 3.62 -3.72 0.01
CA VAL A 82 2.86 -3.57 1.27
C VAL A 82 3.12 -2.19 1.89
N THR A 83 4.37 -1.72 1.79
CA THR A 83 4.87 -0.43 2.25
C THR A 83 5.19 0.48 1.06
N PHE A 84 5.47 1.76 1.32
CA PHE A 84 5.94 2.68 0.27
C PHE A 84 7.28 2.20 -0.29
N THR A 85 7.42 2.23 -1.60
CA THR A 85 8.62 1.78 -2.31
C THR A 85 9.13 2.82 -3.30
N VAL A 86 10.41 2.76 -3.61
CA VAL A 86 11.00 3.58 -4.68
C VAL A 86 10.80 2.86 -6.00
N GLU A 87 10.26 3.57 -6.98
CA GLU A 87 10.08 3.08 -8.36
C GLU A 87 10.94 3.91 -9.32
N THR A 88 11.58 3.24 -10.24
CA THR A 88 12.37 3.90 -11.30
C THR A 88 11.49 4.14 -12.51
N ILE A 89 11.34 5.40 -12.93
CA ILE A 89 10.61 5.79 -14.13
C ILE A 89 11.63 6.08 -15.24
N LYS A 90 11.45 5.41 -16.41
CA LYS A 90 12.30 5.59 -17.59
C LYS A 90 11.50 6.28 -18.70
N ASN A 91 11.45 7.60 -18.69
CA ASN A 91 10.81 8.43 -19.72
C ASN A 91 11.87 9.34 -20.37
N GLY A 92 12.85 8.75 -21.07
CA GLY A 92 13.98 9.49 -21.66
C GLY A 92 15.07 9.83 -20.66
N THR A 93 14.73 10.33 -19.49
CA THR A 93 15.63 10.54 -18.35
C THR A 93 15.22 9.60 -17.22
N THR A 94 16.18 8.97 -16.55
CA THR A 94 15.87 8.14 -15.37
C THR A 94 15.49 9.03 -14.21
N THR A 95 14.28 8.89 -13.74
CA THR A 95 13.78 9.58 -12.53
C THR A 95 13.29 8.56 -11.51
N TYR A 96 13.33 8.93 -10.24
CA TYR A 96 12.83 8.10 -9.14
C TYR A 96 11.53 8.69 -8.61
N ALA A 97 10.62 7.81 -8.23
CA ALA A 97 9.32 8.17 -7.68
C ALA A 97 9.04 7.34 -6.43
N VAL A 98 8.13 7.79 -5.59
CA VAL A 98 7.58 6.98 -4.51
C VAL A 98 6.29 6.32 -5.00
N ARG A 99 6.20 4.98 -4.90
CA ARG A 99 4.97 4.21 -5.16
C ARG A 99 4.14 4.11 -3.89
N TYR A 100 2.84 4.39 -3.99
CA TYR A 100 1.92 4.31 -2.85
C TYR A 100 1.77 2.88 -2.33
N ALA A 101 1.80 2.73 -1.01
CA ALA A 101 1.71 1.46 -0.30
C ALA A 101 0.28 0.90 -0.32
N LEU A 102 0.09 -0.39 -0.58
CA LEU A 102 -1.25 -1.01 -0.51
C LEU A 102 -1.81 -0.98 0.92
N ALA A 103 -0.96 -1.21 1.93
CA ALA A 103 -1.39 -1.19 3.34
C ALA A 103 -1.61 0.23 3.90
N ALA A 104 -1.33 1.30 3.14
CA ALA A 104 -1.67 2.67 3.52
C ALA A 104 -3.10 3.07 3.11
N ILE A 105 -3.75 2.24 2.30
CA ILE A 105 -5.15 2.47 1.89
C ILE A 105 -6.05 2.18 3.09
N LYS A 106 -6.95 3.11 3.36
CA LYS A 106 -7.89 3.04 4.49
C LYS A 106 -8.69 1.73 4.49
N ASN A 107 -8.81 1.10 5.61
CA ASN A 107 -9.51 -0.18 5.82
C ASN A 107 -8.92 -1.38 5.06
N VAL A 108 -7.71 -1.28 4.55
CA VAL A 108 -6.99 -2.39 3.93
C VAL A 108 -6.03 -3.01 4.95
N GLY A 109 -6.14 -4.31 5.18
CA GLY A 109 -5.32 -5.03 6.16
C GLY A 109 -3.90 -5.26 5.66
N ARG A 110 -2.91 -4.96 6.50
CA ARG A 110 -1.49 -5.15 6.15
C ARG A 110 -1.16 -6.61 5.83
N GLN A 111 -1.71 -7.56 6.60
CA GLN A 111 -1.45 -8.99 6.37
C GLN A 111 -2.03 -9.46 5.02
N ALA A 112 -3.27 -9.09 4.70
CA ALA A 112 -3.88 -9.42 3.42
C ALA A 112 -3.04 -8.89 2.24
N MET A 113 -2.49 -7.67 2.37
CA MET A 113 -1.62 -7.11 1.34
C MET A 113 -0.25 -7.80 1.29
N ALA A 114 0.25 -8.32 2.41
CA ALA A 114 1.47 -9.11 2.42
C ALA A 114 1.27 -10.43 1.64
N ASP A 115 0.13 -11.09 1.82
CA ASP A 115 -0.22 -12.32 1.11
C ASP A 115 -0.38 -12.06 -0.41
N VAL A 116 -1.06 -10.95 -0.78
CA VAL A 116 -1.19 -10.50 -2.18
C VAL A 116 0.16 -10.25 -2.84
N VAL A 117 1.03 -9.51 -2.16
CA VAL A 117 2.36 -9.17 -2.69
C VAL A 117 3.23 -10.42 -2.79
N ALA A 118 3.19 -11.31 -1.79
CA ALA A 118 3.95 -12.55 -1.81
C ALA A 118 3.52 -13.46 -2.97
N GLU A 119 2.20 -13.60 -3.21
CA GLU A 119 1.67 -14.37 -4.33
C GLU A 119 2.10 -13.78 -5.69
N ARG A 120 1.97 -12.45 -5.84
CA ARG A 120 2.42 -11.76 -7.04
C ARG A 120 3.91 -11.97 -7.30
N ASP A 121 4.74 -11.85 -6.26
CA ASP A 121 6.20 -11.93 -6.39
C ASP A 121 6.65 -13.39 -6.68
N ALA A 122 5.88 -14.38 -6.24
CA ALA A 122 6.13 -15.80 -6.50
C ALA A 122 5.67 -16.23 -7.90
N SER A 123 4.49 -15.79 -8.34
CA SER A 123 3.81 -16.31 -9.55
C SER A 123 3.69 -15.30 -10.69
N GLY A 124 4.26 -14.09 -10.51
CA GLY A 124 4.20 -13.00 -11.49
C GLY A 124 2.97 -12.10 -11.35
N SER A 125 2.93 -11.06 -12.16
CA SER A 125 1.83 -10.08 -12.18
C SER A 125 0.47 -10.75 -12.44
N PHE A 126 -0.58 -10.19 -11.85
CA PHE A 126 -1.95 -10.60 -12.13
C PHE A 126 -2.33 -10.17 -13.53
N ALA A 127 -2.76 -11.14 -14.36
CA ALA A 127 -3.13 -10.91 -15.75
C ALA A 127 -4.46 -10.15 -15.86
N ASP A 128 -5.42 -10.54 -15.05
CA ASP A 128 -6.75 -9.95 -14.98
C ASP A 128 -7.37 -10.16 -13.59
N LEU A 129 -8.63 -9.75 -13.44
CA LEU A 129 -9.34 -9.84 -12.17
C LEU A 129 -9.71 -11.27 -11.77
N ALA A 130 -9.95 -12.14 -12.75
CA ALA A 130 -10.24 -13.55 -12.50
C ALA A 130 -8.98 -14.29 -12.00
N ASP A 131 -7.82 -14.03 -12.62
CA ASP A 131 -6.52 -14.53 -12.16
C ASP A 131 -6.22 -14.05 -10.73
N PHE A 132 -6.45 -12.77 -10.43
CA PHE A 132 -6.33 -12.23 -9.08
C PHE A 132 -7.21 -13.00 -8.08
N ALA A 133 -8.51 -13.16 -8.39
CA ALA A 133 -9.46 -13.84 -7.51
C ALA A 133 -9.10 -15.31 -7.30
N THR A 134 -8.76 -16.01 -8.38
CA THR A 134 -8.44 -17.43 -8.37
C THR A 134 -7.16 -17.72 -7.59
N ARG A 135 -6.11 -16.92 -7.78
CA ARG A 135 -4.82 -17.11 -7.12
C ARG A 135 -4.85 -16.86 -5.62
N LEU A 136 -5.53 -15.79 -5.19
CA LEU A 136 -5.56 -15.41 -3.78
C LEU A 136 -6.59 -16.18 -2.97
N GLY A 137 -7.69 -16.60 -3.58
CA GLY A 137 -8.75 -17.28 -2.85
C GLY A 137 -9.25 -16.48 -1.64
N SER A 138 -9.56 -17.16 -0.56
CA SER A 138 -10.06 -16.52 0.68
C SER A 138 -8.97 -15.81 1.51
N SER A 139 -7.68 -16.04 1.23
CA SER A 139 -6.57 -15.42 1.95
C SER A 139 -6.28 -13.99 1.49
N GLY A 140 -6.82 -13.59 0.34
CA GLY A 140 -6.69 -12.24 -0.19
C GLY A 140 -7.53 -11.20 0.56
N ALA A 141 -7.95 -10.17 -0.14
CA ALA A 141 -8.77 -9.11 0.42
C ALA A 141 -10.23 -9.58 0.61
N ASN A 142 -10.86 -9.26 1.73
CA ASN A 142 -12.31 -9.39 1.86
C ASN A 142 -13.03 -8.33 1.02
N LYS A 143 -14.37 -8.46 0.85
CA LYS A 143 -15.18 -7.55 0.02
C LYS A 143 -14.89 -6.07 0.30
N ARG A 144 -14.89 -5.67 1.59
CA ARG A 144 -14.66 -4.28 2.00
C ARG A 144 -13.25 -3.79 1.62
N GLN A 145 -12.25 -4.63 1.80
CA GLN A 145 -10.87 -4.33 1.42
C GLN A 145 -10.74 -4.20 -0.09
N PHE A 146 -11.35 -5.12 -0.85
CA PHE A 146 -11.39 -5.06 -2.31
C PHE A 146 -12.06 -3.77 -2.80
N GLU A 147 -13.23 -3.40 -2.26
CA GLU A 147 -13.93 -2.16 -2.58
C GLU A 147 -13.06 -0.92 -2.32
N ASN A 148 -12.31 -0.88 -1.20
CA ASN A 148 -11.41 0.25 -0.91
C ASN A 148 -10.18 0.27 -1.84
N LEU A 149 -9.64 -0.88 -2.21
CA LEU A 149 -8.56 -0.98 -3.21
C LEU A 149 -9.03 -0.48 -4.59
N VAL A 150 -10.25 -0.83 -4.99
CA VAL A 150 -10.86 -0.35 -6.23
C VAL A 150 -11.06 1.16 -6.19
N ARG A 151 -11.63 1.71 -5.12
CA ARG A 151 -11.82 3.16 -4.94
C ARG A 151 -10.50 3.92 -5.03
N ALA A 152 -9.44 3.39 -4.42
CA ALA A 152 -8.10 3.98 -4.46
C ALA A 152 -7.40 3.82 -5.83
N GLY A 153 -7.99 3.09 -6.77
CA GLY A 153 -7.44 2.87 -8.11
C GLY A 153 -6.34 1.81 -8.18
N ALA A 154 -6.22 0.94 -7.18
CA ALA A 154 -5.19 -0.09 -7.15
C ALA A 154 -5.31 -1.13 -8.29
N PHE A 155 -6.47 -1.23 -8.90
CA PHE A 155 -6.74 -2.12 -10.04
C PHE A 155 -6.73 -1.44 -11.41
N ASP A 156 -6.46 -0.14 -11.50
CA ASP A 156 -6.54 0.62 -12.76
C ASP A 156 -5.63 0.06 -13.88
N SER A 157 -4.53 -0.60 -13.53
CA SER A 157 -3.64 -1.27 -14.49
C SER A 157 -4.21 -2.60 -15.02
N ILE A 158 -5.18 -3.19 -14.33
CA ILE A 158 -5.85 -4.44 -14.68
C ILE A 158 -7.18 -4.13 -15.40
N ASP A 159 -8.00 -3.26 -14.80
CA ASP A 159 -9.27 -2.79 -15.35
C ASP A 159 -9.52 -1.34 -14.90
N GLY A 160 -9.53 -0.42 -15.86
CA GLY A 160 -9.70 1.01 -15.58
C GLY A 160 -11.13 1.43 -15.21
N ASN A 161 -12.14 0.56 -15.32
CA ASN A 161 -13.52 0.87 -14.94
C ASN A 161 -13.75 0.53 -13.47
N ARG A 162 -13.46 1.48 -12.59
CA ARG A 162 -13.59 1.30 -11.14
C ARG A 162 -15.00 1.01 -10.67
N LYS A 163 -16.02 1.63 -11.29
CA LYS A 163 -17.43 1.39 -10.95
C LYS A 163 -17.81 -0.06 -11.21
N ARG A 164 -17.43 -0.60 -12.38
CA ARG A 164 -17.68 -1.99 -12.74
C ARG A 164 -17.06 -2.96 -11.74
N LEU A 165 -15.82 -2.71 -11.33
CA LEU A 165 -15.13 -3.52 -10.32
C LEU A 165 -15.80 -3.43 -8.96
N PHE A 166 -16.20 -2.23 -8.54
CA PHE A 166 -16.86 -1.98 -7.26
C PHE A 166 -18.21 -2.71 -7.18
N GLU A 167 -19.05 -2.55 -8.21
CA GLU A 167 -20.36 -3.23 -8.29
C GLU A 167 -20.20 -4.75 -8.47
N GLY A 168 -19.11 -5.21 -9.09
CA GLY A 168 -18.77 -6.62 -9.30
C GLY A 168 -18.11 -7.32 -8.12
N ALA A 169 -17.84 -6.60 -7.01
CA ALA A 169 -17.08 -7.12 -5.87
C ALA A 169 -17.58 -8.46 -5.31
N GLU A 170 -18.91 -8.66 -5.28
CA GLU A 170 -19.50 -9.93 -4.84
C GLU A 170 -19.17 -11.10 -5.78
N GLY A 171 -19.13 -10.85 -7.09
CA GLY A 171 -18.74 -11.85 -8.09
C GLY A 171 -17.28 -12.27 -7.89
N VAL A 172 -16.39 -11.29 -7.68
CA VAL A 172 -14.98 -11.53 -7.40
C VAL A 172 -14.79 -12.37 -6.15
N MET A 173 -15.47 -12.02 -5.05
CA MET A 173 -15.39 -12.78 -3.80
C MET A 173 -15.94 -14.22 -3.93
N ARG A 174 -17.00 -14.41 -4.70
CA ARG A 174 -17.51 -15.77 -4.97
C ARG A 174 -16.51 -16.62 -5.72
N LEU A 175 -15.88 -16.09 -6.76
CA LEU A 175 -14.84 -16.80 -7.51
C LEU A 175 -13.66 -17.14 -6.60
N ALA A 176 -13.18 -16.19 -5.80
CA ALA A 176 -12.09 -16.39 -4.86
C ALA A 176 -12.39 -17.52 -3.86
N ASN A 177 -13.60 -17.52 -3.27
CA ASN A 177 -14.01 -18.55 -2.32
C ASN A 177 -14.16 -19.94 -2.98
N ALA A 178 -14.73 -20.00 -4.19
CA ALA A 178 -14.86 -21.25 -4.94
C ALA A 178 -13.48 -21.86 -5.24
N SER A 179 -12.54 -21.06 -5.73
CA SER A 179 -11.18 -21.48 -6.02
C SER A 179 -10.40 -21.92 -4.77
N ALA A 180 -10.67 -21.30 -3.60
CA ALA A 180 -10.11 -21.73 -2.33
C ALA A 180 -10.64 -23.09 -1.92
N GLN A 181 -11.95 -23.32 -2.03
CA GLN A 181 -12.58 -24.59 -1.70
C GLN A 181 -12.13 -25.74 -2.61
N GLU A 182 -11.97 -25.48 -3.91
CA GLU A 182 -11.44 -26.45 -4.87
C GLU A 182 -10.01 -26.90 -4.49
N ARG A 183 -9.16 -25.96 -4.09
CA ARG A 183 -7.78 -26.26 -3.62
C ARG A 183 -7.76 -27.06 -2.30
N ASP A 184 -8.58 -26.66 -1.33
CA ASP A 184 -8.62 -27.30 0.00
C ASP A 184 -9.23 -28.71 -0.05
N SER A 185 -10.15 -28.96 -0.97
CA SER A 185 -10.80 -30.28 -1.10
C SER A 185 -9.87 -31.35 -1.67
N GLY A 186 -8.74 -30.98 -2.28
CA GLY A 186 -7.81 -31.92 -2.92
C GLY A 186 -8.47 -32.79 -4.02
N GLN A 187 -9.71 -32.48 -4.37
CA GLN A 187 -10.43 -33.12 -5.44
C GLN A 187 -10.00 -32.49 -6.75
N ASP A 188 -8.91 -33.01 -7.32
CA ASP A 188 -8.78 -32.95 -8.77
C ASP A 188 -10.09 -33.45 -9.34
N SER A 189 -10.81 -32.62 -10.05
CA SER A 189 -12.06 -33.01 -10.70
C SER A 189 -11.80 -34.29 -11.44
N LEU A 190 -12.56 -35.36 -11.14
CA LEU A 190 -12.45 -36.67 -11.78
C LEU A 190 -12.64 -36.57 -13.32
N PHE A 191 -13.00 -35.40 -13.81
CA PHE A 191 -13.12 -35.00 -15.21
C PHE A 191 -12.05 -33.93 -15.60
N GLY A 192 -11.01 -33.72 -14.81
CA GLY A 192 -9.95 -32.72 -14.96
C GLY A 192 -8.95 -32.99 -16.08
N GLY A 193 -9.41 -33.36 -17.24
CA GLY A 193 -8.59 -33.56 -18.43
C GLY A 193 -9.02 -32.79 -19.66
N ALA A 194 -10.05 -31.94 -19.59
CA ALA A 194 -10.46 -31.16 -20.73
C ALA A 194 -11.15 -29.88 -20.26
N VAL A 195 -10.58 -28.78 -20.71
CA VAL A 195 -11.05 -27.40 -20.58
C VAL A 195 -10.67 -26.77 -19.25
N ALA A 196 -9.56 -26.05 -19.27
CA ALA A 196 -9.49 -24.84 -18.47
C ALA A 196 -10.69 -23.99 -18.92
N GLU A 197 -11.84 -24.16 -18.25
CA GLU A 197 -12.94 -23.23 -18.42
C GLU A 197 -12.35 -21.87 -18.07
N ASP A 198 -12.40 -20.96 -19.03
CA ASP A 198 -11.92 -19.60 -18.91
C ASP A 198 -12.49 -19.01 -17.60
N ASP A 199 -11.66 -18.81 -16.59
CA ASP A 199 -12.07 -18.28 -15.30
C ASP A 199 -12.75 -16.91 -15.47
N ASN A 200 -12.43 -16.20 -16.56
CA ASN A 200 -13.15 -15.01 -17.01
C ASN A 200 -14.61 -15.30 -17.39
N ALA A 201 -14.91 -16.50 -17.91
CA ALA A 201 -16.29 -16.90 -18.18
C ALA A 201 -17.10 -17.13 -16.89
N ARG A 202 -16.42 -17.45 -15.78
CA ARG A 202 -17.04 -17.60 -14.44
C ARG A 202 -17.26 -16.25 -13.76
N LEU A 203 -16.45 -15.23 -14.07
CA LEU A 203 -16.54 -13.88 -13.49
C LEU A 203 -17.40 -12.97 -14.39
N ARG A 204 -18.67 -12.81 -14.04
CA ARG A 204 -19.55 -11.86 -14.71
C ARG A 204 -19.54 -10.53 -13.97
N LEU A 205 -18.88 -9.55 -14.58
CA LEU A 205 -18.93 -8.16 -14.12
C LEU A 205 -20.12 -7.42 -14.74
N PRO A 206 -20.71 -6.44 -14.04
CA PRO A 206 -21.79 -5.64 -14.58
C PRO A 206 -21.31 -4.80 -15.79
N ASP A 207 -22.16 -4.67 -16.80
CA ASP A 207 -21.91 -3.74 -17.91
C ASP A 207 -22.35 -2.34 -17.50
N THR A 208 -21.45 -1.53 -17.01
CA THR A 208 -21.69 -0.19 -16.52
C THR A 208 -20.60 0.77 -16.97
N LEU A 209 -20.98 2.03 -17.23
CA LEU A 209 -20.01 3.10 -17.45
C LEU A 209 -19.27 3.43 -16.15
N ASP A 210 -18.01 3.82 -16.27
CA ASP A 210 -17.22 4.21 -15.10
C ASP A 210 -17.81 5.47 -14.43
N TRP A 211 -17.41 5.70 -13.17
CA TRP A 211 -17.77 6.92 -12.46
C TRP A 211 -17.29 8.17 -13.19
N PRO A 212 -18.12 9.22 -13.25
CA PRO A 212 -17.64 10.54 -13.63
C PRO A 212 -16.42 10.96 -12.76
N VAL A 213 -15.58 11.83 -13.31
CA VAL A 213 -14.33 12.25 -12.64
C VAL A 213 -14.57 12.75 -11.21
N MET A 214 -15.62 13.53 -10.98
CA MET A 214 -15.93 14.05 -9.64
C MET A 214 -16.36 12.95 -8.67
N ASP A 215 -17.07 11.95 -9.14
CA ASP A 215 -17.49 10.80 -8.32
C ASP A 215 -16.29 9.92 -7.99
N ARG A 216 -15.35 9.71 -8.95
CA ARG A 216 -14.09 9.01 -8.68
C ARG A 216 -13.29 9.71 -7.57
N LEU A 217 -13.13 11.03 -7.66
CA LEU A 217 -12.42 11.82 -6.63
C LEU A 217 -13.11 11.72 -5.27
N THR A 218 -14.45 11.74 -5.24
CA THR A 218 -15.21 11.56 -4.00
C THR A 218 -14.95 10.18 -3.38
N HIS A 219 -14.95 9.12 -4.20
CA HIS A 219 -14.66 7.77 -3.75
C HIS A 219 -13.21 7.57 -3.32
N GLU A 220 -12.26 8.25 -3.94
CA GLU A 220 -10.85 8.26 -3.51
C GLU A 220 -10.67 8.92 -2.13
N PHE A 221 -11.52 9.90 -1.80
CA PHE A 221 -11.44 10.62 -0.53
C PHE A 221 -12.09 9.85 0.64
N GLU A 222 -13.10 9.03 0.42
CA GLU A 222 -13.78 8.21 1.43
C GLU A 222 -12.88 7.10 2.02
#